data_4f860ca2c55c3ece271006d78f235d46
#
_entry.id   4f860ca2c55c3ece271006d78f235d46
#
_cell.length_a   1.000
_cell.length_b   1.000
_cell.length_c   1.000
_cell.angle_alpha   90.00
_cell.angle_beta   90.00
_cell.angle_gamma   90.00
#
_symmetry.space_group_name_H-M   'P 1'
#
loop_
_entity.id
_entity.type
_entity.pdbx_description
1 polymer ?
#
loop_
_entity_poly.entity_id
_entity_poly.type
_entity_poly.pdbx_seq_one_letter_code
_entity_poly.pdbx_strand_id
1 'polypeptide(L)'
;MASLSLQHINKTYPNGFEAVKDFNLEIEDKEFIIFVGPSGCGKSTTLRMVAGLEEISGGTLKIGDKVVNDVEPKDRDIAMVFQNYALYPHMTVYDNMAFGLKLRKVPKDQIDKMVKEAAKILDLEKLLDRKPKALSGGQRQRVAMGRAIVRDPKVFLMDEPLSNLDAKLRVQMRTEISKLHERLGATIIYVTHDQTEAMTLGTRIVVMKDGIVQQVDTPQNLYNAPGNLFVAGFIGSPQMNFLDATVKVTGKDVDLVVGKYTLRLPAEKAKALIDGGYAGKTVVMGIRPENVTDDASLYPASTVEATINVYELLGAEVFLYFDVEGFNMTARVNPHTTSRTGDTVKFGLDMSKVHVFDKETELTITN
;
A
#
# COMPACT_ATOMS: atom_id res chain seq x y z
N MET A 1 -3.81 -24.10 2.70
CA MET A 1 -4.30 -22.73 2.63
C MET A 1 -5.28 -22.65 1.46
N ALA A 2 -5.82 -21.51 1.09
CA ALA A 2 -6.79 -21.43 0.00
C ALA A 2 -6.61 -20.14 -0.82
N SER A 3 -6.92 -20.24 -2.11
CA SER A 3 -7.12 -19.07 -2.99
C SER A 3 -8.43 -18.36 -2.66
N LEU A 4 -8.57 -17.12 -3.08
CA LEU A 4 -9.84 -16.38 -3.02
C LEU A 4 -10.16 -15.79 -4.39
N SER A 5 -11.45 -15.74 -4.71
CA SER A 5 -11.96 -15.08 -5.91
C SER A 5 -13.07 -14.12 -5.52
N LEU A 6 -12.86 -12.85 -5.81
CA LEU A 6 -13.82 -11.77 -5.62
C LEU A 6 -14.27 -11.32 -7.02
N GLN A 7 -15.52 -11.57 -7.38
CA GLN A 7 -16.06 -11.31 -8.73
C GLN A 7 -17.23 -10.34 -8.64
N HIS A 8 -17.05 -9.15 -9.20
CA HIS A 8 -18.06 -8.09 -9.24
C HIS A 8 -18.64 -7.75 -7.86
N ILE A 9 -17.79 -7.77 -6.82
CA ILE A 9 -18.20 -7.50 -5.45
C ILE A 9 -18.63 -6.05 -5.30
N ASN A 10 -19.85 -5.86 -4.80
CA ASN A 10 -20.44 -4.56 -4.53
C ASN A 10 -20.93 -4.47 -3.09
N LYS A 11 -20.81 -3.30 -2.49
CA LYS A 11 -21.43 -2.96 -1.20
C LYS A 11 -22.14 -1.64 -1.27
N THR A 12 -23.46 -1.68 -1.13
CA THR A 12 -24.32 -0.51 -0.96
C THR A 12 -24.99 -0.58 0.40
N TYR A 13 -24.85 0.48 1.19
CA TYR A 13 -25.50 0.59 2.50
C TYR A 13 -26.97 1.05 2.35
N PRO A 14 -27.84 0.85 3.38
CA PRO A 14 -29.26 1.24 3.30
C PRO A 14 -29.52 2.72 3.01
N ASN A 15 -28.55 3.60 3.31
CA ASN A 15 -28.60 5.02 3.02
C ASN A 15 -28.23 5.37 1.55
N GLY A 16 -28.03 4.37 0.69
CA GLY A 16 -27.61 4.54 -0.70
C GLY A 16 -26.10 4.75 -0.93
N PHE A 17 -25.30 4.78 0.12
CA PHE A 17 -23.84 4.94 -0.03
C PHE A 17 -23.20 3.66 -0.57
N GLU A 18 -22.55 3.78 -1.74
CA GLU A 18 -21.79 2.70 -2.38
C GLU A 18 -20.35 2.71 -1.88
N ALA A 19 -20.04 1.84 -0.92
CA ALA A 19 -18.73 1.74 -0.29
C ALA A 19 -17.73 0.93 -1.11
N VAL A 20 -18.20 -0.03 -1.92
CA VAL A 20 -17.38 -0.87 -2.82
C VAL A 20 -18.13 -1.06 -4.11
N LYS A 21 -17.43 -0.83 -5.24
CA LYS A 21 -18.02 -0.79 -6.58
C LYS A 21 -17.23 -1.71 -7.50
N ASP A 22 -17.89 -2.74 -8.01
CA ASP A 22 -17.35 -3.69 -8.99
C ASP A 22 -15.93 -4.19 -8.67
N PHE A 23 -15.70 -4.61 -7.42
CA PHE A 23 -14.39 -5.06 -6.96
C PHE A 23 -14.12 -6.47 -7.52
N ASN A 24 -13.07 -6.58 -8.33
CA ASN A 24 -12.63 -7.81 -8.95
C ASN A 24 -11.19 -8.13 -8.54
N LEU A 25 -10.94 -9.32 -7.97
CA LEU A 25 -9.61 -9.75 -7.55
C LEU A 25 -9.53 -11.28 -7.44
N GLU A 26 -8.54 -11.86 -8.09
CA GLU A 26 -8.13 -13.24 -7.86
C GLU A 26 -6.88 -13.24 -6.96
N ILE A 27 -6.93 -14.00 -5.88
CA ILE A 27 -5.84 -14.16 -4.90
C ILE A 27 -5.41 -15.63 -4.93
N GLU A 28 -4.14 -15.85 -5.20
CA GLU A 28 -3.58 -17.19 -5.23
C GLU A 28 -3.33 -17.73 -3.81
N ASP A 29 -3.20 -19.05 -3.70
CA ASP A 29 -2.81 -19.69 -2.44
C ASP A 29 -1.44 -19.21 -1.99
N LYS A 30 -1.29 -18.89 -0.69
CA LYS A 30 -0.08 -18.37 -0.04
C LYS A 30 0.31 -16.95 -0.45
N GLU A 31 -0.55 -16.22 -1.11
CA GLU A 31 -0.29 -14.83 -1.48
C GLU A 31 -0.50 -13.87 -0.30
N PHE A 32 0.32 -12.82 -0.21
CA PHE A 32 0.18 -11.73 0.75
C PHE A 32 -0.34 -10.48 0.05
N ILE A 33 -1.65 -10.30 0.06
CA ILE A 33 -2.34 -9.18 -0.59
C ILE A 33 -2.52 -8.03 0.39
N ILE A 34 -2.22 -6.81 -0.05
CA ILE A 34 -2.45 -5.61 0.75
C ILE A 34 -3.48 -4.71 0.09
N PHE A 35 -4.50 -4.28 0.83
CA PHE A 35 -5.41 -3.23 0.42
C PHE A 35 -4.91 -1.91 1.00
N VAL A 36 -4.64 -0.93 0.13
CA VAL A 36 -4.16 0.40 0.51
C VAL A 36 -4.98 1.49 -0.19
N GLY A 37 -5.06 2.66 0.42
CA GLY A 37 -5.81 3.80 -0.12
C GLY A 37 -6.22 4.79 0.98
N PRO A 38 -6.80 5.93 0.62
CA PRO A 38 -7.29 6.92 1.58
C PRO A 38 -8.32 6.37 2.56
N SER A 39 -8.55 7.10 3.67
CA SER A 39 -9.61 6.75 4.61
C SER A 39 -10.97 6.75 3.92
N GLY A 40 -11.80 5.75 4.22
CA GLY A 40 -13.15 5.64 3.64
C GLY A 40 -13.24 5.07 2.23
N CYS A 41 -12.13 4.65 1.58
CA CYS A 41 -12.16 4.11 0.21
C CYS A 41 -12.64 2.65 0.09
N GLY A 42 -13.15 2.03 1.16
CA GLY A 42 -13.77 0.70 1.10
C GLY A 42 -12.90 -0.48 1.55
N LYS A 43 -11.63 -0.30 1.94
CA LYS A 43 -10.69 -1.39 2.32
C LYS A 43 -11.22 -2.28 3.44
N SER A 44 -11.51 -1.71 4.61
CA SER A 44 -12.02 -2.47 5.75
C SER A 44 -13.41 -3.04 5.49
N THR A 45 -14.24 -2.36 4.68
CA THR A 45 -15.54 -2.90 4.23
C THR A 45 -15.33 -4.16 3.41
N THR A 46 -14.42 -4.14 2.42
CA THR A 46 -14.08 -5.31 1.60
C THR A 46 -13.53 -6.45 2.47
N LEU A 47 -12.60 -6.14 3.39
CA LEU A 47 -12.07 -7.14 4.31
C LEU A 47 -13.17 -7.77 5.18
N ARG A 48 -14.12 -6.97 5.69
CA ARG A 48 -15.26 -7.45 6.49
C ARG A 48 -16.25 -8.28 5.68
N MET A 49 -16.45 -7.96 4.40
CA MET A 49 -17.23 -8.82 3.49
C MET A 49 -16.57 -10.18 3.29
N VAL A 50 -15.24 -10.23 3.13
CA VAL A 50 -14.50 -11.51 3.09
C VAL A 50 -14.68 -12.27 4.40
N ALA A 51 -14.65 -11.57 5.55
CA ALA A 51 -14.86 -12.16 6.86
C ALA A 51 -16.29 -12.63 7.12
N GLY A 52 -17.27 -12.19 6.33
CA GLY A 52 -18.69 -12.41 6.59
C GLY A 52 -19.27 -11.56 7.74
N LEU A 53 -18.54 -10.52 8.13
CA LEU A 53 -18.95 -9.53 9.12
C LEU A 53 -19.73 -8.37 8.50
N GLU A 54 -19.75 -8.31 7.18
CA GLU A 54 -20.51 -7.36 6.38
C GLU A 54 -21.14 -8.11 5.21
N GLU A 55 -22.39 -7.83 4.91
CA GLU A 55 -23.12 -8.45 3.80
C GLU A 55 -22.64 -7.91 2.45
N ILE A 56 -22.52 -8.79 1.47
CA ILE A 56 -22.23 -8.46 0.09
C ILE A 56 -23.54 -8.07 -0.59
N SER A 57 -23.62 -6.88 -1.21
CA SER A 57 -24.82 -6.42 -1.92
C SER A 57 -24.95 -7.01 -3.33
N GLY A 58 -23.83 -7.40 -3.94
CA GLY A 58 -23.79 -8.02 -5.27
C GLY A 58 -22.45 -8.65 -5.56
N GLY A 59 -22.40 -9.54 -6.54
CA GLY A 59 -21.19 -10.28 -6.91
C GLY A 59 -21.04 -11.62 -6.21
N THR A 60 -19.92 -12.29 -6.41
CA THR A 60 -19.64 -13.64 -5.88
C THR A 60 -18.28 -13.68 -5.19
N LEU A 61 -18.26 -14.14 -3.95
CA LEU A 61 -17.05 -14.39 -3.17
C LEU A 61 -16.83 -15.90 -3.03
N LYS A 62 -15.63 -16.38 -3.38
CA LYS A 62 -15.22 -17.75 -3.13
C LYS A 62 -13.98 -17.81 -2.25
N ILE A 63 -13.90 -18.85 -1.40
CA ILE A 63 -12.70 -19.24 -0.67
C ILE A 63 -12.40 -20.70 -1.07
N GLY A 64 -11.31 -20.90 -1.79
CA GLY A 64 -11.11 -22.12 -2.58
C GLY A 64 -12.24 -22.29 -3.59
N ASP A 65 -12.80 -23.49 -3.69
CA ASP A 65 -13.90 -23.78 -4.62
C ASP A 65 -15.30 -23.43 -4.07
N LYS A 66 -15.38 -22.96 -2.81
CA LYS A 66 -16.66 -22.74 -2.12
C LYS A 66 -17.10 -21.29 -2.23
N VAL A 67 -18.33 -21.05 -2.76
CA VAL A 67 -19.01 -19.74 -2.64
C VAL A 67 -19.38 -19.52 -1.17
N VAL A 68 -19.04 -18.34 -0.62
CA VAL A 68 -19.19 -18.06 0.80
C VAL A 68 -20.06 -16.83 1.10
N ASN A 69 -20.77 -16.28 0.12
CA ASN A 69 -21.63 -15.09 0.31
C ASN A 69 -22.52 -15.24 1.56
N ASP A 70 -23.25 -16.36 1.66
CA ASP A 70 -24.23 -16.62 2.70
C ASP A 70 -23.69 -17.53 3.83
N VAL A 71 -22.37 -17.75 3.86
CA VAL A 71 -21.72 -18.58 4.89
C VAL A 71 -21.40 -17.74 6.10
N GLU A 72 -21.83 -18.19 7.29
CA GLU A 72 -21.54 -17.56 8.57
C GLU A 72 -20.03 -17.40 8.81
N PRO A 73 -19.55 -16.31 9.45
CA PRO A 73 -18.12 -16.07 9.70
C PRO A 73 -17.38 -17.24 10.34
N LYS A 74 -18.03 -17.95 11.27
CA LYS A 74 -17.45 -19.11 12.00
C LYS A 74 -17.14 -20.31 11.09
N ASP A 75 -17.85 -20.42 9.94
CA ASP A 75 -17.82 -21.55 9.00
C ASP A 75 -17.02 -21.22 7.71
N ARG A 76 -16.44 -20.01 7.59
CA ARG A 76 -15.60 -19.58 6.46
C ARG A 76 -14.16 -20.07 6.53
N ASP A 77 -13.76 -20.67 7.65
CA ASP A 77 -12.39 -21.15 7.91
C ASP A 77 -11.33 -20.04 7.76
N ILE A 78 -11.64 -18.88 8.28
CA ILE A 78 -10.78 -17.69 8.32
C ILE A 78 -10.43 -17.31 9.76
N ALA A 79 -9.36 -16.52 9.92
CA ALA A 79 -9.06 -15.83 11.18
C ALA A 79 -8.83 -14.35 10.92
N MET A 80 -9.35 -13.49 11.82
CA MET A 80 -9.22 -12.03 11.68
C MET A 80 -8.50 -11.44 12.89
N VAL A 81 -7.53 -10.57 12.60
CA VAL A 81 -6.85 -9.70 13.56
C VAL A 81 -7.40 -8.28 13.38
N PHE A 82 -8.00 -7.74 14.44
CA PHE A 82 -8.62 -6.42 14.45
C PHE A 82 -7.60 -5.34 14.86
N GLN A 83 -7.86 -4.11 14.44
CA GLN A 83 -7.06 -2.94 14.77
C GLN A 83 -6.83 -2.73 16.28
N ASN A 84 -7.83 -3.02 17.11
CA ASN A 84 -7.76 -2.91 18.56
C ASN A 84 -7.35 -4.21 19.25
N TYR A 85 -6.86 -5.21 18.47
CA TYR A 85 -6.47 -6.56 18.91
C TYR A 85 -7.62 -7.41 19.48
N ALA A 86 -8.69 -6.82 19.98
CA ALA A 86 -9.88 -7.44 20.55
C ALA A 86 -9.55 -8.59 21.54
N LEU A 87 -8.54 -8.40 22.41
CA LEU A 87 -8.17 -9.37 23.43
C LEU A 87 -9.17 -9.35 24.58
N TYR A 88 -9.46 -10.52 25.16
CA TYR A 88 -10.26 -10.64 26.36
C TYR A 88 -9.45 -10.22 27.59
N PRO A 89 -9.76 -9.07 28.25
CA PRO A 89 -8.86 -8.48 29.24
C PRO A 89 -8.78 -9.28 30.55
N HIS A 90 -9.76 -10.10 30.87
CA HIS A 90 -9.84 -10.95 32.06
C HIS A 90 -9.10 -12.28 31.88
N MET A 91 -8.83 -12.71 30.67
CA MET A 91 -8.14 -13.94 30.29
C MET A 91 -6.62 -13.76 30.27
N THR A 92 -5.89 -14.84 30.54
CA THR A 92 -4.45 -14.91 30.31
C THR A 92 -4.11 -14.90 28.81
N VAL A 93 -2.82 -14.78 28.45
CA VAL A 93 -2.35 -14.96 27.06
C VAL A 93 -2.73 -16.36 26.57
N TYR A 94 -2.45 -17.37 27.36
CA TYR A 94 -2.83 -18.75 27.06
C TYR A 94 -4.33 -18.88 26.77
N ASP A 95 -5.18 -18.35 27.66
CA ASP A 95 -6.63 -18.45 27.51
C ASP A 95 -7.15 -17.66 26.32
N ASN A 96 -6.59 -16.50 26.01
CA ASN A 96 -6.92 -15.75 24.81
C ASN A 96 -6.64 -16.58 23.55
N MET A 97 -5.47 -17.22 23.47
CA MET A 97 -5.11 -18.08 22.34
C MET A 97 -5.99 -19.34 22.27
N ALA A 98 -6.23 -20.00 23.40
CA ALA A 98 -6.98 -21.22 23.49
C ALA A 98 -8.50 -21.06 23.28
N PHE A 99 -9.05 -19.84 23.40
CA PHE A 99 -10.48 -19.59 23.47
C PHE A 99 -11.27 -20.20 22.31
N GLY A 100 -10.83 -19.92 21.09
CA GLY A 100 -11.51 -20.44 19.89
C GLY A 100 -11.49 -21.96 19.76
N LEU A 101 -10.41 -22.61 20.24
CA LEU A 101 -10.28 -24.07 20.27
C LEU A 101 -11.20 -24.70 21.34
N LYS A 102 -11.30 -24.04 22.50
CA LYS A 102 -12.23 -24.46 23.56
C LYS A 102 -13.68 -24.43 23.08
N LEU A 103 -14.09 -23.38 22.35
CA LEU A 103 -15.43 -23.29 21.78
C LEU A 103 -15.73 -24.39 20.75
N ARG A 104 -14.71 -24.81 20.00
CA ARG A 104 -14.80 -25.94 19.06
C ARG A 104 -14.68 -27.29 19.73
N LYS A 105 -14.62 -27.36 21.06
CA LYS A 105 -14.49 -28.57 21.86
C LYS A 105 -13.27 -29.42 21.49
N VAL A 106 -12.16 -28.80 21.08
CA VAL A 106 -10.90 -29.49 20.83
C VAL A 106 -10.38 -30.09 22.14
N PRO A 107 -9.81 -31.32 22.15
CA PRO A 107 -9.24 -31.94 23.35
C PRO A 107 -8.16 -31.07 24.02
N LYS A 108 -8.10 -31.07 25.36
CA LYS A 108 -7.24 -30.18 26.13
C LYS A 108 -5.74 -30.34 25.84
N ASP A 109 -5.30 -31.58 25.64
CA ASP A 109 -3.92 -31.91 25.26
C ASP A 109 -3.53 -31.33 23.87
N GLN A 110 -4.45 -31.40 22.94
CA GLN A 110 -4.24 -30.76 21.59
C GLN A 110 -4.23 -29.25 21.72
N ILE A 111 -5.12 -28.64 22.49
CA ILE A 111 -5.11 -27.18 22.73
C ILE A 111 -3.76 -26.77 23.32
N ASP A 112 -3.25 -27.47 24.34
CA ASP A 112 -1.99 -27.16 24.99
C ASP A 112 -0.81 -27.22 23.96
N LYS A 113 -0.80 -28.24 23.14
CA LYS A 113 0.20 -28.40 22.07
C LYS A 113 0.13 -27.24 21.08
N MET A 114 -1.03 -26.93 20.50
CA MET A 114 -1.22 -25.87 19.51
C MET A 114 -0.89 -24.49 20.05
N VAL A 115 -1.31 -24.20 21.31
CA VAL A 115 -0.99 -22.91 21.95
C VAL A 115 0.50 -22.76 22.20
N LYS A 116 1.20 -23.80 22.67
CA LYS A 116 2.65 -23.76 22.91
C LYS A 116 3.43 -23.62 21.60
N GLU A 117 3.03 -24.30 20.54
CA GLU A 117 3.64 -24.17 19.21
C GLU A 117 3.48 -22.75 18.68
N ALA A 118 2.28 -22.16 18.73
CA ALA A 118 2.05 -20.79 18.32
C ALA A 118 2.78 -19.78 19.23
N ALA A 119 2.84 -20.02 20.55
CA ALA A 119 3.58 -19.17 21.47
C ALA A 119 5.09 -19.16 21.17
N LYS A 120 5.64 -20.32 20.80
CA LYS A 120 7.05 -20.43 20.37
C LYS A 120 7.32 -19.67 19.07
N ILE A 121 6.40 -19.75 18.10
CA ILE A 121 6.51 -19.00 16.84
C ILE A 121 6.57 -17.49 17.11
N LEU A 122 5.80 -16.99 18.08
CA LEU A 122 5.59 -15.58 18.36
C LEU A 122 6.42 -15.06 19.56
N ASP A 123 7.32 -15.86 20.11
CA ASP A 123 8.11 -15.51 21.31
C ASP A 123 7.23 -15.05 22.49
N LEU A 124 6.19 -15.84 22.78
CA LEU A 124 5.22 -15.58 23.85
C LEU A 124 5.29 -16.61 25.00
N GLU A 125 6.18 -17.61 24.93
CA GLU A 125 6.23 -18.73 25.87
C GLU A 125 6.29 -18.26 27.34
N LYS A 126 7.13 -17.25 27.62
CA LYS A 126 7.32 -16.67 28.97
C LYS A 126 6.18 -15.75 29.42
N LEU A 127 5.21 -15.51 28.56
CA LEU A 127 4.12 -14.57 28.79
C LEU A 127 2.75 -15.24 28.90
N LEU A 128 2.66 -16.57 28.76
CA LEU A 128 1.41 -17.32 28.67
C LEU A 128 0.47 -17.10 29.88
N ASP A 129 1.03 -16.92 31.08
CA ASP A 129 0.26 -16.72 32.31
C ASP A 129 -0.11 -15.25 32.57
N ARG A 130 0.41 -14.31 31.75
CA ARG A 130 0.13 -12.87 31.91
C ARG A 130 -1.23 -12.50 31.32
N LYS A 131 -1.82 -11.42 31.87
CA LYS A 131 -3.03 -10.80 31.30
C LYS A 131 -2.67 -9.63 30.37
N PRO A 132 -3.55 -9.26 29.42
CA PRO A 132 -3.29 -8.19 28.44
C PRO A 132 -2.81 -6.86 29.02
N LYS A 133 -3.28 -6.48 30.23
CA LYS A 133 -2.85 -5.26 30.92
C LYS A 133 -1.36 -5.22 31.29
N ALA A 134 -0.73 -6.39 31.41
CA ALA A 134 0.68 -6.54 31.75
C ALA A 134 1.59 -6.70 30.52
N LEU A 135 1.08 -6.40 29.31
CA LEU A 135 1.76 -6.57 28.04
C LEU A 135 2.00 -5.23 27.36
N SER A 136 3.13 -5.12 26.62
CA SER A 136 3.35 -4.00 25.70
C SER A 136 2.41 -4.08 24.48
N GLY A 137 2.33 -3.00 23.69
CA GLY A 137 1.54 -2.95 22.45
C GLY A 137 1.85 -4.10 21.50
N GLY A 138 3.14 -4.31 21.19
CA GLY A 138 3.57 -5.39 20.30
C GLY A 138 3.36 -6.78 20.89
N GLN A 139 3.45 -6.94 22.23
CA GLN A 139 3.09 -8.21 22.87
C GLN A 139 1.60 -8.50 22.73
N ARG A 140 0.73 -7.51 22.95
CA ARG A 140 -0.72 -7.66 22.71
C ARG A 140 -1.05 -8.03 21.27
N GLN A 141 -0.38 -7.41 20.32
CA GLN A 141 -0.54 -7.74 18.91
C GLN A 141 -0.12 -9.19 18.63
N ARG A 142 1.05 -9.63 19.11
CA ARG A 142 1.50 -11.02 18.95
C ARG A 142 0.51 -12.01 19.56
N VAL A 143 -0.13 -11.68 20.69
CA VAL A 143 -1.20 -12.50 21.27
C VAL A 143 -2.42 -12.57 20.34
N ALA A 144 -2.84 -11.46 19.72
CA ALA A 144 -3.94 -11.47 18.76
C ALA A 144 -3.62 -12.31 17.52
N MET A 145 -2.37 -12.25 17.03
CA MET A 145 -1.89 -13.13 15.96
C MET A 145 -1.87 -14.59 16.40
N GLY A 146 -1.40 -14.89 17.61
CA GLY A 146 -1.41 -16.23 18.18
C GLY A 146 -2.81 -16.83 18.26
N ARG A 147 -3.80 -16.03 18.67
CA ARG A 147 -5.21 -16.42 18.66
C ARG A 147 -5.73 -16.78 17.26
N ALA A 148 -5.20 -16.13 16.23
CA ALA A 148 -5.52 -16.44 14.85
C ALA A 148 -4.82 -17.73 14.38
N ILE A 149 -3.52 -17.85 14.65
CA ILE A 149 -2.65 -18.96 14.18
C ILE A 149 -3.10 -20.31 14.75
N VAL A 150 -3.44 -20.39 16.05
CA VAL A 150 -3.85 -21.65 16.69
C VAL A 150 -5.08 -22.30 16.03
N ARG A 151 -5.83 -21.56 15.23
CA ARG A 151 -7.01 -22.08 14.53
C ARG A 151 -6.65 -22.76 13.21
N ASP A 152 -5.41 -22.62 12.74
CA ASP A 152 -4.92 -23.09 11.43
C ASP A 152 -5.89 -22.72 10.30
N PRO A 153 -6.22 -21.42 10.12
CA PRO A 153 -7.22 -20.99 9.16
C PRO A 153 -6.68 -21.06 7.73
N LYS A 154 -7.57 -21.19 6.76
CA LYS A 154 -7.21 -21.14 5.33
C LYS A 154 -6.74 -19.76 4.89
N VAL A 155 -7.29 -18.69 5.48
CA VAL A 155 -6.99 -17.30 5.15
C VAL A 155 -6.88 -16.46 6.43
N PHE A 156 -5.85 -15.62 6.50
CA PHE A 156 -5.69 -14.61 7.53
C PHE A 156 -6.16 -13.25 7.03
N LEU A 157 -6.97 -12.57 7.81
CA LEU A 157 -7.45 -11.22 7.57
C LEU A 157 -6.89 -10.29 8.64
N MET A 158 -6.28 -9.18 8.24
CA MET A 158 -5.67 -8.22 9.16
C MET A 158 -6.16 -6.80 8.86
N ASP A 159 -6.95 -6.22 9.78
CA ASP A 159 -7.50 -4.87 9.66
C ASP A 159 -6.63 -3.88 10.45
N GLU A 160 -5.75 -3.16 9.76
CA GLU A 160 -4.80 -2.17 10.31
C GLU A 160 -4.07 -2.60 11.59
N PRO A 161 -3.44 -3.79 11.63
CA PRO A 161 -2.95 -4.36 12.87
C PRO A 161 -1.78 -3.60 13.52
N LEU A 162 -1.08 -2.73 12.77
CA LEU A 162 0.08 -1.97 13.26
C LEU A 162 -0.23 -0.49 13.59
N SER A 163 -1.44 -0.01 13.30
CA SER A 163 -1.80 1.41 13.42
C SER A 163 -1.63 1.98 14.84
N ASN A 164 -1.83 1.16 15.87
CA ASN A 164 -1.74 1.56 17.28
C ASN A 164 -0.35 1.39 17.90
N LEU A 165 0.69 1.18 17.09
CA LEU A 165 2.07 1.01 17.55
C LEU A 165 2.92 2.25 17.29
N ASP A 166 3.91 2.51 18.14
CA ASP A 166 4.95 3.49 17.88
C ASP A 166 5.83 3.09 16.68
N ALA A 167 6.55 4.07 16.11
CA ALA A 167 7.33 3.87 14.87
C ALA A 167 8.37 2.75 14.99
N LYS A 168 9.11 2.67 16.12
CA LYS A 168 10.13 1.64 16.35
C LYS A 168 9.53 0.25 16.41
N LEU A 169 8.44 0.10 17.15
CA LEU A 169 7.75 -1.17 17.31
C LEU A 169 7.08 -1.60 16.00
N ARG A 170 6.55 -0.64 15.21
CA ARG A 170 5.96 -0.90 13.89
C ARG A 170 7.00 -1.53 12.93
N VAL A 171 8.23 -1.01 12.89
CA VAL A 171 9.32 -1.59 12.09
C VAL A 171 9.62 -3.04 12.51
N GLN A 172 9.73 -3.31 13.81
CA GLN A 172 9.96 -4.66 14.33
C GLN A 172 8.82 -5.61 13.94
N MET A 173 7.59 -5.17 14.12
CA MET A 173 6.42 -5.99 13.84
C MET A 173 6.22 -6.28 12.36
N ARG A 174 6.57 -5.36 11.45
CA ARG A 174 6.60 -5.65 10.00
C ARG A 174 7.52 -6.84 9.71
N THR A 175 8.75 -6.80 10.23
CA THR A 175 9.71 -7.89 10.06
C THR A 175 9.17 -9.22 10.61
N GLU A 176 8.49 -9.20 11.76
CA GLU A 176 7.90 -10.40 12.36
C GLU A 176 6.72 -10.95 11.54
N ILE A 177 5.88 -10.07 10.97
CA ILE A 177 4.78 -10.48 10.08
C ILE A 177 5.31 -11.10 8.79
N SER A 178 6.36 -10.52 8.18
CA SER A 178 7.01 -11.09 6.99
C SER A 178 7.56 -12.49 7.26
N LYS A 179 8.33 -12.67 8.34
CA LYS A 179 8.84 -13.98 8.75
C LYS A 179 7.73 -14.98 9.05
N LEU A 180 6.64 -14.50 9.64
CA LEU A 180 5.47 -15.33 9.94
C LEU A 180 4.81 -15.83 8.66
N HIS A 181 4.61 -14.95 7.67
CA HIS A 181 4.08 -15.32 6.36
C HIS A 181 4.92 -16.41 5.69
N GLU A 182 6.25 -16.22 5.62
CA GLU A 182 7.17 -17.21 5.06
C GLU A 182 7.09 -18.56 5.78
N ARG A 183 6.99 -18.53 7.12
CA ARG A 183 6.93 -19.76 7.95
C ARG A 183 5.62 -20.51 7.81
N LEU A 184 4.50 -19.79 7.77
CA LEU A 184 3.16 -20.39 7.69
C LEU A 184 2.77 -20.76 6.27
N GLY A 185 3.32 -20.08 5.25
CA GLY A 185 2.88 -20.18 3.87
C GLY A 185 1.38 -19.92 3.75
N ALA A 186 0.87 -18.92 4.46
CA ALA A 186 -0.55 -18.64 4.57
C ALA A 186 -1.01 -17.59 3.57
N THR A 187 -2.24 -17.69 3.08
CA THR A 187 -2.88 -16.61 2.32
C THR A 187 -3.30 -15.51 3.29
N ILE A 188 -2.84 -14.27 3.04
CA ILE A 188 -3.08 -13.11 3.91
C ILE A 188 -3.73 -11.99 3.12
N ILE A 189 -4.80 -11.39 3.66
CA ILE A 189 -5.31 -10.09 3.22
C ILE A 189 -5.08 -9.10 4.36
N TYR A 190 -4.36 -8.04 4.06
CA TYR A 190 -3.92 -7.04 5.02
C TYR A 190 -4.41 -5.65 4.59
N VAL A 191 -5.07 -4.96 5.48
CA VAL A 191 -5.51 -3.57 5.25
C VAL A 191 -4.57 -2.62 5.97
N THR A 192 -4.12 -1.58 5.29
CA THR A 192 -3.35 -0.49 5.88
C THR A 192 -3.60 0.83 5.15
N HIS A 193 -3.27 1.93 5.82
CA HIS A 193 -3.12 3.25 5.22
C HIS A 193 -1.64 3.68 5.11
N ASP A 194 -0.72 2.86 5.64
CA ASP A 194 0.73 3.09 5.61
C ASP A 194 1.34 2.48 4.35
N GLN A 195 1.86 3.33 3.48
CA GLN A 195 2.49 2.91 2.22
C GLN A 195 3.75 2.07 2.46
N THR A 196 4.51 2.36 3.53
CA THR A 196 5.72 1.60 3.85
C THR A 196 5.38 0.16 4.23
N GLU A 197 4.26 -0.05 4.96
CA GLU A 197 3.75 -1.39 5.23
C GLU A 197 3.38 -2.09 3.93
N ALA A 198 2.64 -1.41 3.05
CA ALA A 198 2.21 -1.97 1.78
C ALA A 198 3.40 -2.38 0.90
N MET A 199 4.38 -1.49 0.73
CA MET A 199 5.56 -1.72 -0.11
C MET A 199 6.51 -2.79 0.43
N THR A 200 6.50 -3.06 1.76
CA THR A 200 7.46 -3.99 2.39
C THR A 200 6.90 -5.38 2.66
N LEU A 201 5.59 -5.53 2.83
CA LEU A 201 4.95 -6.79 3.22
C LEU A 201 4.26 -7.51 2.06
N GLY A 202 3.65 -6.75 1.14
CA GLY A 202 2.79 -7.31 0.10
C GLY A 202 3.56 -8.01 -1.02
N THR A 203 3.07 -9.17 -1.47
CA THR A 203 3.44 -9.73 -2.76
C THR A 203 2.77 -8.97 -3.90
N ARG A 204 1.48 -8.61 -3.70
CA ARG A 204 0.74 -7.63 -4.52
C ARG A 204 -0.01 -6.65 -3.63
N ILE A 205 -0.25 -5.48 -4.18
CA ILE A 205 -0.98 -4.39 -3.54
C ILE A 205 -2.19 -4.03 -4.40
N VAL A 206 -3.34 -3.85 -3.75
CA VAL A 206 -4.56 -3.32 -4.35
C VAL A 206 -4.69 -1.86 -3.90
N VAL A 207 -4.50 -0.94 -4.81
CA VAL A 207 -4.71 0.50 -4.56
C VAL A 207 -6.17 0.84 -4.80
N MET A 208 -6.83 1.40 -3.77
CA MET A 208 -8.27 1.71 -3.81
C MET A 208 -8.51 3.20 -3.64
N LYS A 209 -9.50 3.74 -4.39
CA LYS A 209 -10.03 5.10 -4.25
C LYS A 209 -11.55 5.09 -4.46
N ASP A 210 -12.31 5.70 -3.55
CA ASP A 210 -13.76 5.91 -3.68
C ASP A 210 -14.57 4.63 -3.99
N GLY A 211 -14.16 3.51 -3.38
CA GLY A 211 -14.80 2.20 -3.56
C GLY A 211 -14.33 1.43 -4.80
N ILE A 212 -13.42 1.98 -5.59
CA ILE A 212 -12.96 1.42 -6.87
C ILE A 212 -11.49 1.02 -6.76
N VAL A 213 -11.15 -0.13 -7.35
CA VAL A 213 -9.76 -0.56 -7.54
C VAL A 213 -9.11 0.29 -8.62
N GLN A 214 -8.02 0.97 -8.29
CA GLN A 214 -7.28 1.81 -9.22
C GLN A 214 -6.20 1.03 -9.96
N GLN A 215 -5.48 0.16 -9.24
CA GLN A 215 -4.47 -0.75 -9.81
C GLN A 215 -4.21 -1.89 -8.84
N VAL A 216 -3.91 -3.06 -9.38
CA VAL A 216 -3.42 -4.24 -8.64
C VAL A 216 -2.11 -4.68 -9.26
N ASP A 217 -1.03 -4.62 -8.49
CA ASP A 217 0.29 -5.02 -9.00
C ASP A 217 1.27 -5.30 -7.86
N THR A 218 2.49 -5.74 -8.23
CA THR A 218 3.61 -5.83 -7.30
C THR A 218 3.99 -4.43 -6.79
N PRO A 219 4.58 -4.32 -5.58
CA PRO A 219 5.07 -3.04 -5.07
C PRO A 219 5.96 -2.28 -6.07
N GLN A 220 6.89 -3.00 -6.72
CA GLN A 220 7.83 -2.42 -7.67
C GLN A 220 7.13 -1.85 -8.91
N ASN A 221 6.13 -2.56 -9.45
CA ASN A 221 5.39 -2.09 -10.62
C ASN A 221 4.50 -0.90 -10.29
N LEU A 222 3.82 -0.88 -9.14
CA LEU A 222 3.02 0.28 -8.70
C LEU A 222 3.87 1.55 -8.59
N TYR A 223 5.12 1.40 -8.17
CA TYR A 223 6.07 2.52 -8.05
C TYR A 223 6.61 2.97 -9.40
N ASN A 224 7.03 2.02 -10.26
CA ASN A 224 7.72 2.30 -11.51
C ASN A 224 6.78 2.51 -12.70
N ALA A 225 5.60 1.90 -12.67
CA ALA A 225 4.62 1.92 -13.76
C ALA A 225 3.20 2.15 -13.22
N PRO A 226 2.94 3.31 -12.57
CA PRO A 226 1.59 3.64 -12.12
C PRO A 226 0.63 3.76 -13.31
N GLY A 227 -0.57 3.16 -13.19
CA GLY A 227 -1.57 3.12 -14.25
C GLY A 227 -2.34 4.43 -14.43
N ASN A 228 -2.31 5.31 -13.42
CA ASN A 228 -2.97 6.60 -13.47
C ASN A 228 -2.33 7.62 -12.50
N LEU A 229 -2.76 8.87 -12.63
CA LEU A 229 -2.26 10.00 -11.85
C LEU A 229 -2.46 9.80 -10.33
N PHE A 230 -3.60 9.20 -9.94
CA PHE A 230 -3.86 8.92 -8.53
C PHE A 230 -2.84 7.94 -7.94
N VAL A 231 -2.60 6.80 -8.60
CA VAL A 231 -1.62 5.81 -8.13
C VAL A 231 -0.23 6.41 -8.07
N ALA A 232 0.17 7.17 -9.08
CA ALA A 232 1.46 7.86 -9.15
C ALA A 232 1.69 8.81 -7.95
N GLY A 233 0.68 9.60 -7.60
CA GLY A 233 0.74 10.53 -6.47
C GLY A 233 0.55 9.86 -5.13
N PHE A 234 -0.23 8.76 -5.08
CA PHE A 234 -0.49 8.05 -3.83
C PHE A 234 0.69 7.16 -3.41
N ILE A 235 1.39 6.51 -4.36
CA ILE A 235 2.52 5.61 -4.09
C ILE A 235 3.84 6.38 -4.12
N GLY A 236 4.49 6.46 -2.98
CA GLY A 236 5.78 7.12 -2.78
C GLY A 236 5.72 8.21 -1.71
N SER A 237 6.84 8.39 -0.98
CA SER A 237 7.02 9.42 0.04
C SER A 237 8.43 9.99 -0.07
N PRO A 238 8.57 11.28 -0.43
CA PRO A 238 7.50 12.21 -0.84
C PRO A 238 6.75 11.76 -2.09
N GLN A 239 5.55 12.34 -2.33
CA GLN A 239 4.79 12.03 -3.54
C GLN A 239 5.48 12.55 -4.80
N MET A 240 5.08 12.00 -5.96
CA MET A 240 5.56 12.43 -7.27
C MET A 240 5.26 13.91 -7.51
N ASN A 241 6.20 14.64 -8.11
CA ASN A 241 5.96 16.00 -8.59
C ASN A 241 5.12 15.94 -9.86
N PHE A 242 4.13 16.83 -9.98
CA PHE A 242 3.28 16.94 -11.16
C PHE A 242 3.33 18.36 -11.74
N LEU A 243 3.56 18.43 -13.06
CA LEU A 243 3.59 19.69 -13.81
C LEU A 243 2.74 19.56 -15.06
N ASP A 244 1.96 20.59 -15.37
CA ASP A 244 1.31 20.68 -16.68
C ASP A 244 2.37 21.00 -17.73
N ALA A 245 2.38 20.25 -18.82
CA ALA A 245 3.31 20.42 -19.93
C ALA A 245 2.60 20.39 -21.29
N THR A 246 2.94 21.30 -22.19
CA THR A 246 2.46 21.26 -23.56
C THR A 246 3.37 20.37 -24.40
N VAL A 247 2.79 19.42 -25.12
CA VAL A 247 3.53 18.49 -25.99
C VAL A 247 3.87 19.16 -27.30
N LYS A 248 5.16 19.32 -27.57
CA LYS A 248 5.67 19.84 -28.87
C LYS A 248 6.35 18.72 -29.64
N VAL A 249 5.82 18.39 -30.80
CA VAL A 249 6.37 17.36 -31.69
C VAL A 249 7.14 18.01 -32.84
N THR A 250 8.38 17.56 -33.04
CA THR A 250 9.22 18.01 -34.16
C THR A 250 9.85 16.77 -34.83
N GLY A 251 9.21 16.31 -35.90
CA GLY A 251 9.58 15.06 -36.56
C GLY A 251 9.34 13.84 -35.64
N LYS A 252 10.41 13.18 -35.18
CA LYS A 252 10.36 12.07 -34.24
C LYS A 252 10.64 12.49 -32.80
N ASP A 253 11.00 13.74 -32.58
CA ASP A 253 11.34 14.28 -31.28
C ASP A 253 10.11 14.86 -30.60
N VAL A 254 10.01 14.65 -29.30
CA VAL A 254 8.96 15.20 -28.44
C VAL A 254 9.58 15.98 -27.31
N ASP A 255 9.18 17.22 -27.17
CA ASP A 255 9.51 18.08 -26.07
C ASP A 255 8.27 18.32 -25.19
N LEU A 256 8.45 18.28 -23.88
CA LEU A 256 7.49 18.75 -22.90
C LEU A 256 7.85 20.21 -22.54
N VAL A 257 6.95 21.13 -22.84
CA VAL A 257 7.13 22.57 -22.58
C VAL A 257 6.39 22.94 -21.30
N VAL A 258 7.15 23.34 -20.27
CA VAL A 258 6.65 23.81 -18.97
C VAL A 258 7.07 25.27 -18.82
N GLY A 259 6.13 26.19 -19.04
CA GLY A 259 6.44 27.63 -19.07
C GLY A 259 7.58 27.96 -20.05
N LYS A 260 8.69 28.48 -19.54
CA LYS A 260 9.90 28.80 -20.35
C LYS A 260 10.82 27.60 -20.61
N TYR A 261 10.59 26.47 -19.95
CA TYR A 261 11.47 25.30 -20.06
C TYR A 261 11.02 24.33 -21.15
N THR A 262 11.97 23.80 -21.89
CA THR A 262 11.74 22.79 -22.92
C THR A 262 12.54 21.55 -22.55
N LEU A 263 11.83 20.47 -22.23
CA LEU A 263 12.38 19.22 -21.69
C LEU A 263 12.21 18.10 -22.72
N ARG A 264 13.32 17.62 -23.31
CA ARG A 264 13.32 16.57 -24.33
C ARG A 264 12.99 15.21 -23.70
N LEU A 265 11.95 14.54 -24.23
CA LEU A 265 11.65 13.15 -23.87
C LEU A 265 12.58 12.16 -24.60
N PRO A 266 12.97 11.05 -23.95
CA PRO A 266 13.61 9.92 -24.61
C PRO A 266 12.72 9.36 -25.74
N ALA A 267 13.34 8.83 -26.80
CA ALA A 267 12.63 8.37 -27.99
C ALA A 267 11.59 7.28 -27.73
N GLU A 268 11.87 6.39 -26.78
CA GLU A 268 10.95 5.33 -26.35
C GLU A 268 9.65 5.87 -25.75
N LYS A 269 9.72 6.95 -24.95
CA LYS A 269 8.55 7.63 -24.37
C LYS A 269 7.86 8.55 -25.39
N ALA A 270 8.63 9.21 -26.24
CA ALA A 270 8.14 10.11 -27.29
C ALA A 270 7.15 9.40 -28.24
N LYS A 271 7.41 8.12 -28.55
CA LYS A 271 6.58 7.33 -29.46
C LYS A 271 5.13 7.24 -28.99
N ALA A 272 4.89 7.00 -27.70
CA ALA A 272 3.54 6.89 -27.17
C ALA A 272 2.71 8.18 -27.32
N LEU A 273 3.37 9.36 -27.18
CA LEU A 273 2.71 10.65 -27.35
C LEU A 273 2.42 10.96 -28.84
N ILE A 274 3.32 10.54 -29.75
CA ILE A 274 3.12 10.71 -31.20
C ILE A 274 1.96 9.82 -31.67
N ASP A 275 2.01 8.53 -31.33
CA ASP A 275 1.00 7.53 -31.74
C ASP A 275 -0.39 7.86 -31.14
N GLY A 276 -0.43 8.42 -29.93
CA GLY A 276 -1.65 8.87 -29.26
C GLY A 276 -2.19 10.23 -29.72
N GLY A 277 -1.50 10.93 -30.63
CA GLY A 277 -1.95 12.22 -31.18
C GLY A 277 -1.98 13.34 -30.13
N TYR A 278 -0.96 13.41 -29.26
CA TYR A 278 -0.86 14.43 -28.21
C TYR A 278 -0.17 15.72 -28.65
N ALA A 279 0.26 15.86 -29.91
CA ALA A 279 0.87 17.07 -30.41
C ALA A 279 0.01 18.32 -30.14
N GLY A 280 0.58 19.32 -29.47
CA GLY A 280 -0.10 20.56 -29.09
C GLY A 280 -1.05 20.46 -27.91
N LYS A 281 -1.28 19.26 -27.34
CA LYS A 281 -2.11 19.07 -26.15
C LYS A 281 -1.34 19.32 -24.86
N THR A 282 -2.04 19.66 -23.81
CA THR A 282 -1.51 19.71 -22.44
C THR A 282 -1.64 18.33 -21.80
N VAL A 283 -0.56 17.84 -21.22
CA VAL A 283 -0.47 16.58 -20.46
C VAL A 283 0.05 16.89 -19.06
N VAL A 284 -0.03 15.93 -18.15
CA VAL A 284 0.61 16.03 -16.84
C VAL A 284 1.93 15.25 -16.86
N MET A 285 3.04 15.96 -16.67
CA MET A 285 4.36 15.37 -16.48
C MET A 285 4.55 15.04 -15.00
N GLY A 286 4.85 13.78 -14.70
CA GLY A 286 5.20 13.32 -13.37
C GLY A 286 6.68 12.99 -13.25
N ILE A 287 7.33 13.45 -12.18
CA ILE A 287 8.72 13.09 -11.88
C ILE A 287 8.88 12.89 -10.36
N ARG A 288 9.48 11.76 -9.96
CA ARG A 288 9.70 11.48 -8.54
C ARG A 288 10.79 12.36 -7.95
N PRO A 289 10.71 12.73 -6.65
CA PRO A 289 11.68 13.59 -5.97
C PRO A 289 13.13 13.12 -6.07
N GLU A 290 13.39 11.81 -6.06
CA GLU A 290 14.73 11.22 -6.20
C GLU A 290 15.31 11.30 -7.62
N ASN A 291 14.48 11.62 -8.60
CA ASN A 291 14.90 11.82 -10.01
C ASN A 291 15.08 13.31 -10.35
N VAL A 292 15.07 14.17 -9.33
CA VAL A 292 15.37 15.61 -9.40
C VAL A 292 16.58 15.85 -8.52
N THR A 293 17.64 16.40 -9.10
CA THR A 293 18.92 16.63 -8.40
C THR A 293 19.32 18.10 -8.43
N ASP A 294 20.03 18.56 -7.39
CA ASP A 294 20.67 19.89 -7.33
C ASP A 294 22.04 19.93 -8.02
N ASP A 295 22.50 18.81 -8.58
CA ASP A 295 23.64 18.74 -9.49
C ASP A 295 23.21 18.70 -10.95
N ALA A 296 23.07 19.89 -11.55
CA ALA A 296 22.66 20.03 -12.94
C ALA A 296 23.64 19.41 -13.95
N SER A 297 24.88 19.08 -13.55
CA SER A 297 25.85 18.46 -14.45
C SER A 297 25.49 17.03 -14.86
N LEU A 298 24.64 16.35 -14.06
CA LEU A 298 24.15 15.01 -14.35
C LEU A 298 23.13 15.02 -15.51
N TYR A 299 22.34 16.09 -15.65
CA TYR A 299 21.30 16.22 -16.67
C TYR A 299 21.32 17.61 -17.34
N PRO A 300 22.41 18.01 -18.02
CA PRO A 300 22.62 19.37 -18.50
C PRO A 300 21.59 19.83 -19.56
N ALA A 301 20.98 18.88 -20.27
CA ALA A 301 19.95 19.15 -21.28
C ALA A 301 18.53 19.26 -20.71
N SER A 302 18.33 18.96 -19.44
CA SER A 302 17.00 18.88 -18.80
C SER A 302 17.06 19.57 -17.44
N THR A 303 17.23 20.89 -17.46
CA THR A 303 17.37 21.68 -16.22
C THR A 303 16.25 22.69 -16.06
N VAL A 304 15.88 22.93 -14.81
CA VAL A 304 15.01 24.03 -14.39
C VAL A 304 15.73 24.84 -13.31
N GLU A 305 15.53 26.16 -13.30
CA GLU A 305 16.11 27.03 -12.29
C GLU A 305 15.02 27.49 -11.33
N ALA A 306 15.26 27.33 -10.04
CA ALA A 306 14.31 27.70 -9.01
C ALA A 306 15.01 28.13 -7.71
N THR A 307 14.32 28.95 -6.91
CA THR A 307 14.76 29.31 -5.57
C THR A 307 14.20 28.33 -4.55
N ILE A 308 15.06 27.84 -3.65
CA ILE A 308 14.69 26.90 -2.61
C ILE A 308 13.87 27.64 -1.54
N ASN A 309 12.61 27.22 -1.35
CA ASN A 309 11.70 27.78 -0.36
C ASN A 309 11.93 27.15 1.02
N VAL A 310 12.14 25.83 1.08
CA VAL A 310 12.36 25.08 2.32
C VAL A 310 13.45 24.05 2.13
N TYR A 311 14.31 23.90 3.13
CA TYR A 311 15.33 22.88 3.27
C TYR A 311 15.01 22.01 4.47
N GLU A 312 14.83 20.70 4.27
CA GLU A 312 14.48 19.75 5.33
C GLU A 312 15.50 18.62 5.40
N LEU A 313 16.30 18.57 6.48
CA LEU A 313 17.30 17.53 6.71
C LEU A 313 16.68 16.37 7.52
N LEU A 314 16.61 15.19 6.92
CA LEU A 314 16.10 13.97 7.56
C LEU A 314 17.22 12.98 7.98
N GLY A 315 18.45 13.47 8.11
CA GLY A 315 19.63 12.69 8.49
C GLY A 315 20.31 12.02 7.30
N ALA A 316 19.71 11.00 6.71
CA ALA A 316 20.28 10.28 5.56
C ALA A 316 19.99 10.95 4.21
N GLU A 317 19.09 11.90 4.15
CA GLU A 317 18.62 12.59 2.94
C GLU A 317 18.13 13.99 3.27
N VAL A 318 18.06 14.84 2.24
CA VAL A 318 17.53 16.20 2.30
C VAL A 318 16.40 16.33 1.30
N PHE A 319 15.30 16.97 1.73
CA PHE A 319 14.27 17.43 0.80
C PHE A 319 14.41 18.93 0.59
N LEU A 320 14.44 19.32 -0.69
CA LEU A 320 14.44 20.70 -1.14
C LEU A 320 13.08 20.99 -1.78
N TYR A 321 12.35 21.97 -1.22
CA TYR A 321 11.05 22.39 -1.73
C TYR A 321 11.19 23.70 -2.48
N PHE A 322 10.66 23.79 -3.68
CA PHE A 322 10.77 24.95 -4.56
C PHE A 322 9.62 25.00 -5.57
N ASP A 323 9.47 26.12 -6.27
CA ASP A 323 8.43 26.30 -7.29
C ASP A 323 9.04 26.45 -8.68
N VAL A 324 8.45 25.78 -9.66
CA VAL A 324 8.78 25.90 -11.08
C VAL A 324 7.52 26.28 -11.84
N GLU A 325 7.52 27.51 -12.43
CA GLU A 325 6.39 28.01 -13.23
C GLU A 325 5.02 27.89 -12.52
N GLY A 326 5.00 28.04 -11.18
CA GLY A 326 3.79 27.95 -10.35
C GLY A 326 3.44 26.53 -9.85
N PHE A 327 4.26 25.54 -10.16
CA PHE A 327 4.09 24.17 -9.66
C PHE A 327 5.04 23.91 -8.49
N ASN A 328 4.52 23.43 -7.37
CA ASN A 328 5.33 23.02 -6.24
C ASN A 328 6.12 21.74 -6.60
N MET A 329 7.41 21.77 -6.38
CA MET A 329 8.30 20.64 -6.58
C MET A 329 9.11 20.31 -5.34
N THR A 330 9.46 19.04 -5.22
CA THR A 330 10.36 18.50 -4.20
C THR A 330 11.49 17.75 -4.88
N ALA A 331 12.73 18.05 -4.51
CA ALA A 331 13.89 17.22 -4.83
C ALA A 331 14.36 16.48 -3.59
N ARG A 332 14.71 15.19 -3.75
CA ARG A 332 15.36 14.38 -2.73
C ARG A 332 16.84 14.27 -3.08
N VAL A 333 17.67 14.93 -2.30
CA VAL A 333 19.09 15.07 -2.59
C VAL A 333 19.98 14.50 -1.48
N ASN A 334 21.27 14.41 -1.76
CA ASN A 334 22.28 13.91 -0.83
C ASN A 334 22.35 14.80 0.43
N PRO A 335 22.49 14.25 1.66
CA PRO A 335 22.59 15.02 2.90
C PRO A 335 23.79 15.98 2.96
N HIS A 336 24.80 15.76 2.10
CA HIS A 336 25.98 16.63 1.98
C HIS A 336 25.78 17.78 0.99
N THR A 337 24.57 18.00 0.47
CA THR A 337 24.28 19.16 -0.40
C THR A 337 24.70 20.46 0.27
N THR A 338 25.23 21.38 -0.52
CA THR A 338 25.55 22.76 -0.07
C THR A 338 24.37 23.71 -0.25
N SER A 339 23.34 23.30 -1.00
CA SER A 339 22.13 24.09 -1.26
C SER A 339 21.36 24.40 0.01
N ARG A 340 20.89 25.63 0.16
CA ARG A 340 20.14 26.10 1.36
C ARG A 340 18.91 26.90 0.95
N THR A 341 17.99 27.11 1.90
CA THR A 341 16.84 28.00 1.71
C THR A 341 17.29 29.39 1.25
N GLY A 342 16.65 29.89 0.20
CA GLY A 342 16.96 31.18 -0.43
C GLY A 342 17.98 31.10 -1.59
N ASP A 343 18.69 29.98 -1.75
CA ASP A 343 19.58 29.79 -2.88
C ASP A 343 18.78 29.58 -4.17
N THR A 344 19.24 30.19 -5.26
CA THR A 344 18.74 29.89 -6.61
C THR A 344 19.61 28.83 -7.24
N VAL A 345 19.04 27.66 -7.52
CA VAL A 345 19.73 26.47 -7.96
C VAL A 345 19.18 26.01 -9.31
N LYS A 346 20.06 25.47 -10.17
CA LYS A 346 19.65 24.71 -11.35
C LYS A 346 19.48 23.26 -10.97
N PHE A 347 18.24 22.79 -11.01
CA PHE A 347 17.91 21.39 -10.80
C PHE A 347 17.97 20.62 -12.10
N GLY A 348 18.65 19.47 -12.10
CA GLY A 348 18.65 18.51 -13.18
C GLY A 348 17.50 17.52 -13.05
N LEU A 349 16.81 17.21 -14.15
CA LEU A 349 15.70 16.26 -14.20
C LEU A 349 16.10 15.02 -15.01
N ASP A 350 15.96 13.83 -14.44
CA ASP A 350 16.13 12.57 -15.17
C ASP A 350 14.90 12.28 -16.05
N MET A 351 14.96 12.71 -17.30
CA MET A 351 13.86 12.54 -18.25
C MET A 351 13.61 11.08 -18.62
N SER A 352 14.53 10.15 -18.34
CA SER A 352 14.30 8.71 -18.52
C SER A 352 13.32 8.14 -17.51
N LYS A 353 13.12 8.84 -16.38
CA LYS A 353 12.24 8.47 -15.25
C LYS A 353 10.95 9.30 -15.18
N VAL A 354 10.71 10.13 -16.18
CA VAL A 354 9.48 10.93 -16.26
C VAL A 354 8.31 10.02 -16.65
N HIS A 355 7.17 10.24 -16.01
CA HIS A 355 5.88 9.66 -16.37
C HIS A 355 5.03 10.74 -17.07
N VAL A 356 4.19 10.34 -18.00
CA VAL A 356 3.28 11.26 -18.66
C VAL A 356 1.86 10.73 -18.58
N PHE A 357 0.95 11.59 -18.12
CA PHE A 357 -0.47 11.25 -17.94
C PHE A 357 -1.33 12.15 -18.84
N ASP A 358 -2.41 11.57 -19.34
CA ASP A 358 -3.46 12.33 -20.00
C ASP A 358 -4.17 13.22 -18.97
N LYS A 359 -4.34 14.49 -19.31
CA LYS A 359 -4.87 15.48 -18.37
C LYS A 359 -6.36 15.32 -18.10
N GLU A 360 -7.13 14.75 -19.04
CA GLU A 360 -8.59 14.62 -18.95
C GLU A 360 -8.97 13.27 -18.29
N THR A 361 -8.33 12.18 -18.72
CA THR A 361 -8.64 10.84 -18.24
C THR A 361 -7.84 10.44 -17.01
N GLU A 362 -6.77 11.18 -16.68
CA GLU A 362 -5.77 10.88 -15.66
C GLU A 362 -5.00 9.55 -15.91
N LEU A 363 -5.21 8.89 -17.04
CA LEU A 363 -4.53 7.64 -17.36
C LEU A 363 -3.11 7.87 -17.81
N THR A 364 -2.24 6.90 -17.56
CA THR A 364 -0.85 6.93 -18.00
C THR A 364 -0.75 6.79 -19.51
N ILE A 365 -0.01 7.71 -20.14
CA ILE A 365 0.36 7.64 -21.57
C ILE A 365 1.67 6.85 -21.72
N THR A 366 2.64 7.14 -20.85
CA THR A 366 3.95 6.45 -20.80
C THR A 366 4.57 6.57 -19.41
N ASN A 367 5.26 5.51 -19.01
CA ASN A 367 5.99 5.40 -17.74
C ASN A 367 7.51 5.45 -17.98
#